data_c3b129bb3eb7a5a8284620b564b3e1b1
#
_entry.id   c3b129bb3eb7a5a8284620b564b3e1b1
#
_cell.length_a   1.000
_cell.length_b   1.000
_cell.length_c   1.000
_cell.angle_alpha   90.00
_cell.angle_beta   90.00
_cell.angle_gamma   90.00
#
_symmetry.space_group_name_H-M   'P 1'
#
loop_
_entity.id
_entity.type
_entity.pdbx_description
1 polymer ?
#
loop_
_entity_poly.entity_id
_entity_poly.type
_entity_poly.pdbx_seq_one_letter_code
_entity_poly.pdbx_strand_id
1 'polypeptide(L)'
;MEIFTMTLEDLEQMKDTLYSDFDNFWSYNVLKQELENKNTTYIVAKENDEVVGFAGLSTCLDEATLNNIVVKKSHRNRGIGGELLEALIEFCSELSMKTFTLEVDTENEAAIHLYEKFGFKNLGIRKKYYNNTRDAFIMTKYDL
;
A
#
# COMPACT_ATOMS: atom_id res chain seq x y z
N MET A 1 1.32 11.48 14.72
CA MET A 1 0.70 10.47 13.84
C MET A 1 1.11 9.09 14.31
N GLU A 2 0.18 8.18 14.34
CA GLU A 2 0.42 6.81 14.82
C GLU A 2 -0.08 5.80 13.80
N ILE A 3 0.54 4.62 13.79
CA ILE A 3 0.18 3.54 12.87
C ILE A 3 -0.38 2.37 13.67
N PHE A 4 -1.53 1.86 13.21
CA PHE A 4 -2.25 0.77 13.84
C PHE A 4 -2.66 -0.27 12.80
N THR A 5 -2.97 -1.48 13.26
CA THR A 5 -3.67 -2.46 12.42
C THR A 5 -5.05 -1.90 12.07
N MET A 6 -5.44 -1.99 10.81
CA MET A 6 -6.75 -1.51 10.38
C MET A 6 -7.87 -2.35 10.97
N THR A 7 -8.88 -1.68 11.52
CA THR A 7 -10.11 -2.32 12.00
C THR A 7 -11.26 -2.05 11.04
N LEU A 8 -12.35 -2.79 11.20
CA LEU A 8 -13.56 -2.53 10.41
C LEU A 8 -14.09 -1.11 10.68
N GLU A 9 -13.98 -0.62 11.91
CA GLU A 9 -14.38 0.74 12.23
C GLU A 9 -13.58 1.79 11.46
N ASP A 10 -12.27 1.55 11.30
CA ASP A 10 -11.41 2.42 10.52
C ASP A 10 -11.89 2.48 9.06
N LEU A 11 -12.22 1.32 8.49
CA LEU A 11 -12.72 1.25 7.13
C LEU A 11 -14.09 1.93 7.01
N GLU A 12 -14.96 1.75 7.97
CA GLU A 12 -16.26 2.41 7.98
C GLU A 12 -16.14 3.92 8.05
N GLN A 13 -15.15 4.44 8.78
CA GLN A 13 -14.89 5.87 8.83
C GLN A 13 -14.58 6.43 7.43
N MET A 14 -13.90 5.66 6.59
CA MET A 14 -13.52 6.08 5.24
C MET A 14 -14.55 5.74 4.16
N LYS A 15 -15.59 4.99 4.50
CA LYS A 15 -16.50 4.38 3.51
C LYS A 15 -16.95 5.33 2.41
N ASP A 16 -17.40 6.52 2.78
CA ASP A 16 -18.00 7.47 1.83
C ASP A 16 -16.96 8.38 1.15
N THR A 17 -15.72 8.33 1.58
CA THR A 17 -14.66 9.23 1.10
C THR A 17 -13.48 8.51 0.44
N LEU A 18 -13.57 7.19 0.25
CA LEU A 18 -12.49 6.41 -0.35
C LEU A 18 -12.07 6.96 -1.71
N TYR A 19 -13.04 7.24 -2.57
CA TYR A 19 -12.74 7.77 -3.91
C TYR A 19 -12.33 9.24 -3.87
N SER A 20 -13.10 10.07 -3.16
CA SER A 20 -12.91 11.52 -3.20
C SER A 20 -11.67 12.00 -2.44
N ASP A 21 -11.43 11.46 -1.24
CA ASP A 21 -10.35 11.93 -0.37
C ASP A 21 -9.07 11.12 -0.50
N PHE A 22 -9.18 9.86 -0.89
CA PHE A 22 -8.04 8.95 -0.96
C PHE A 22 -7.65 8.53 -2.38
N ASP A 23 -8.45 8.86 -3.40
CA ASP A 23 -8.26 8.39 -4.78
C ASP A 23 -8.20 6.87 -4.88
N ASN A 24 -8.88 6.18 -4.01
CA ASN A 24 -8.83 4.74 -3.98
C ASN A 24 -9.94 4.15 -4.86
N PHE A 25 -9.55 3.32 -5.83
CA PHE A 25 -10.49 2.67 -6.74
C PHE A 25 -11.13 1.42 -6.17
N TRP A 26 -10.60 0.90 -5.07
CA TRP A 26 -11.18 -0.28 -4.43
C TRP A 26 -12.40 0.15 -3.62
N SER A 27 -13.49 -0.59 -3.79
CA SER A 27 -14.71 -0.30 -3.05
C SER A 27 -14.57 -0.69 -1.58
N TYR A 28 -15.46 -0.16 -0.77
CA TYR A 28 -15.58 -0.55 0.63
C TYR A 28 -15.73 -2.09 0.77
N ASN A 29 -16.56 -2.71 -0.09
CA ASN A 29 -16.79 -4.15 -0.04
C ASN A 29 -15.53 -4.95 -0.35
N VAL A 30 -14.74 -4.51 -1.31
CA VAL A 30 -13.47 -5.18 -1.65
C VAL A 30 -12.49 -5.07 -0.48
N LEU A 31 -12.34 -3.90 0.10
CA LEU A 31 -11.45 -3.72 1.26
C LEU A 31 -11.92 -4.51 2.47
N LYS A 32 -13.24 -4.60 2.67
CA LYS A 32 -13.80 -5.40 3.75
C LYS A 32 -13.46 -6.88 3.59
N GLN A 33 -13.55 -7.40 2.37
CA GLN A 33 -13.15 -8.77 2.07
C GLN A 33 -11.67 -8.99 2.33
N GLU A 34 -10.83 -8.00 1.97
CA GLU A 34 -9.40 -8.07 2.24
C GLU A 34 -9.10 -8.14 3.73
N LEU A 35 -9.84 -7.40 4.56
CA LEU A 35 -9.66 -7.48 6.02
C LEU A 35 -10.00 -8.85 6.59
N GLU A 36 -10.89 -9.58 5.94
CA GLU A 36 -11.32 -10.91 6.37
C GLU A 36 -10.36 -12.00 5.88
N ASN A 37 -9.50 -11.71 4.92
CA ASN A 37 -8.55 -12.67 4.35
C ASN A 37 -7.34 -12.79 5.27
N LYS A 38 -7.08 -14.00 5.75
CA LYS A 38 -5.97 -14.26 6.68
C LYS A 38 -4.58 -14.06 6.06
N ASN A 39 -4.49 -14.00 4.73
CA ASN A 39 -3.22 -13.79 4.04
C ASN A 39 -2.97 -12.32 3.71
N THR A 40 -3.84 -11.43 4.14
CA THR A 40 -3.65 -9.99 3.97
C THR A 40 -3.48 -9.32 5.32
N THR A 41 -2.73 -8.22 5.30
CA THR A 41 -2.54 -7.37 6.47
C THR A 41 -2.69 -5.93 6.03
N TYR A 42 -3.58 -5.21 6.69
CA TYR A 42 -3.79 -3.77 6.44
C TYR A 42 -3.47 -2.97 7.68
N ILE A 43 -2.83 -1.82 7.48
CA ILE A 43 -2.51 -0.86 8.53
C ILE A 43 -3.08 0.50 8.18
N VAL A 44 -3.32 1.31 9.21
CA VAL A 44 -3.77 2.70 9.05
C VAL A 44 -2.82 3.64 9.75
N ALA A 45 -2.70 4.85 9.18
CA ALA A 45 -2.07 5.98 9.85
C ALA A 45 -3.18 6.87 10.36
N LYS A 46 -3.12 7.26 11.62
CA LYS A 46 -4.12 8.14 12.26
C LYS A 46 -3.47 9.39 12.82
N GLU A 47 -4.22 10.46 12.70
CA GLU A 47 -3.85 11.75 13.27
C GLU A 47 -5.10 12.26 14.01
N ASN A 48 -5.01 12.42 15.33
CA ASN A 48 -6.18 12.81 16.16
C ASN A 48 -7.39 11.90 15.94
N ASP A 49 -7.15 10.59 15.93
CA ASP A 49 -8.18 9.56 15.72
C ASP A 49 -8.79 9.53 14.32
N GLU A 50 -8.31 10.37 13.42
CA GLU A 50 -8.77 10.38 12.03
C GLU A 50 -7.81 9.55 11.17
N VAL A 51 -8.36 8.67 10.33
CA VAL A 51 -7.56 7.90 9.37
C VAL A 51 -7.10 8.85 8.26
N VAL A 52 -5.80 8.98 8.10
CA VAL A 52 -5.18 9.85 7.08
C VAL A 52 -4.43 9.07 6.01
N GLY A 53 -4.30 7.77 6.17
CA GLY A 53 -3.69 6.91 5.18
C GLY A 53 -3.85 5.45 5.56
N PHE A 54 -3.68 4.58 4.59
CA PHE A 54 -3.70 3.14 4.83
C PHE A 54 -2.84 2.41 3.80
N ALA A 55 -2.44 1.21 4.15
CA ALA A 55 -1.67 0.35 3.27
C ALA A 55 -1.93 -1.10 3.60
N GLY A 56 -1.77 -1.96 2.61
CA GLY A 56 -1.97 -3.38 2.81
C GLY A 56 -1.07 -4.23 1.94
N LEU A 57 -0.80 -5.43 2.41
CA LEU A 57 -0.03 -6.42 1.70
C LEU A 57 -0.67 -7.79 1.80
N SER A 58 -0.32 -8.65 0.87
CA SER A 58 -0.67 -10.06 0.88
C SER A 58 0.60 -10.88 1.01
N THR A 59 0.50 -12.03 1.66
CA THR A 59 1.62 -12.96 1.79
C THR A 59 1.26 -14.30 1.15
N CYS A 60 2.24 -14.89 0.48
CA CYS A 60 2.13 -16.24 -0.07
C CYS A 60 3.49 -16.91 0.14
N LEU A 61 3.53 -17.92 0.99
CA LEU A 61 4.78 -18.56 1.41
C LEU A 61 5.73 -17.52 2.00
N ASP A 62 6.89 -17.32 1.41
CA ASP A 62 7.89 -16.35 1.89
C ASP A 62 7.94 -15.07 1.05
N GLU A 63 6.91 -14.83 0.24
CA GLU A 63 6.81 -13.67 -0.63
C GLU A 63 5.66 -12.76 -0.19
N ALA A 64 5.92 -11.46 -0.09
CA ALA A 64 4.92 -10.44 0.19
C ALA A 64 4.69 -9.57 -1.04
N THR A 65 3.46 -9.11 -1.22
CA THR A 65 3.09 -8.22 -2.32
C THR A 65 2.31 -7.04 -1.76
N LEU A 66 2.70 -5.82 -2.14
CA LEU A 66 1.97 -4.63 -1.78
C LEU A 66 0.66 -4.59 -2.56
N ASN A 67 -0.47 -4.54 -1.87
CA ASN A 67 -1.78 -4.46 -2.50
C ASN A 67 -2.21 -3.02 -2.74
N ASN A 68 -1.95 -2.16 -1.76
CA ASN A 68 -2.45 -0.80 -1.79
C ASN A 68 -1.66 0.06 -0.82
N ILE A 69 -1.43 1.32 -1.18
CA ILE A 69 -0.88 2.32 -0.28
C ILE A 69 -1.47 3.67 -0.68
N VAL A 70 -2.19 4.29 0.24
CA VAL A 70 -2.98 5.48 -0.06
C VAL A 70 -2.87 6.47 1.08
N VAL A 71 -2.68 7.74 0.75
CA VAL A 71 -2.65 8.84 1.71
C VAL A 71 -3.76 9.81 1.34
N LYS A 72 -4.50 10.27 2.35
CA LYS A 72 -5.56 11.26 2.18
C LYS A 72 -4.99 12.50 1.48
N LYS A 73 -5.72 13.00 0.48
CA LYS A 73 -5.24 14.13 -0.36
C LYS A 73 -4.75 15.31 0.45
N SER A 74 -5.47 15.68 1.51
CA SER A 74 -5.12 16.81 2.37
C SER A 74 -3.85 16.59 3.20
N HIS A 75 -3.35 15.37 3.26
CA HIS A 75 -2.21 14.98 4.11
C HIS A 75 -1.01 14.49 3.30
N ARG A 76 -1.02 14.69 1.99
CA ARG A 76 0.11 14.30 1.13
C ARG A 76 1.30 15.21 1.33
N ASN A 77 2.48 14.71 0.94
CA ASN A 77 3.76 15.42 1.06
C ASN A 77 4.20 15.66 2.50
N ARG A 78 3.76 14.82 3.42
CA ARG A 78 4.14 14.87 4.84
C ARG A 78 4.88 13.62 5.30
N GLY A 79 5.24 12.73 4.37
CA GLY A 79 5.97 11.50 4.69
C GLY A 79 5.11 10.36 5.21
N ILE A 80 3.79 10.47 5.17
CA ILE A 80 2.88 9.42 5.69
C ILE A 80 3.02 8.13 4.88
N GLY A 81 3.10 8.25 3.54
CA GLY A 81 3.30 7.08 2.68
C GLY A 81 4.58 6.32 3.01
N GLY A 82 5.66 7.06 3.27
CA GLY A 82 6.93 6.47 3.67
C GLY A 82 6.85 5.75 5.01
N GLU A 83 6.14 6.31 5.97
CA GLU A 83 5.97 5.69 7.28
C GLU A 83 5.10 4.43 7.20
N LEU A 84 4.07 4.45 6.38
CA LEU A 84 3.26 3.26 6.12
C LEU A 84 4.08 2.16 5.45
N LEU A 85 4.87 2.53 4.45
CA LEU A 85 5.73 1.57 3.75
C LEU A 85 6.77 0.98 4.69
N GLU A 86 7.40 1.80 5.51
CA GLU A 86 8.38 1.35 6.50
C GLU A 86 7.77 0.35 7.48
N ALA A 87 6.56 0.62 7.95
CA ALA A 87 5.85 -0.29 8.85
C ALA A 87 5.57 -1.64 8.18
N LEU A 88 5.18 -1.64 6.90
CA LEU A 88 4.98 -2.89 6.17
C LEU A 88 6.29 -3.64 5.94
N ILE A 89 7.39 -2.94 5.69
CA ILE A 89 8.71 -3.56 5.56
C ILE A 89 9.11 -4.23 6.87
N GLU A 90 8.90 -3.57 8.00
CA GLU A 90 9.18 -4.15 9.31
C GLU A 90 8.33 -5.40 9.55
N PHE A 91 7.07 -5.37 9.16
CA PHE A 91 6.18 -6.52 9.26
C PHE A 91 6.72 -7.70 8.44
N CYS A 92 7.17 -7.44 7.21
CA CYS A 92 7.79 -8.47 6.37
C CYS A 92 9.05 -9.04 7.01
N SER A 93 9.87 -8.19 7.60
CA SER A 93 11.09 -8.59 8.29
C SER A 93 10.79 -9.51 9.48
N GLU A 94 9.80 -9.15 10.28
CA GLU A 94 9.38 -9.95 11.44
C GLU A 94 8.86 -11.32 11.04
N LEU A 95 8.20 -11.41 9.88
CA LEU A 95 7.70 -12.68 9.36
C LEU A 95 8.74 -13.44 8.55
N SER A 96 9.95 -12.93 8.44
CA SER A 96 11.03 -13.54 7.65
C SER A 96 10.67 -13.72 6.18
N MET A 97 9.93 -12.78 5.60
CA MET A 97 9.66 -12.77 4.17
C MET A 97 10.95 -12.57 3.40
N LYS A 98 11.10 -13.25 2.28
CA LYS A 98 12.30 -13.13 1.42
C LYS A 98 12.19 -11.99 0.44
N THR A 99 10.99 -11.71 -0.05
CA THR A 99 10.76 -10.66 -1.04
C THR A 99 9.54 -9.85 -0.70
N PHE A 100 9.58 -8.57 -1.06
CA PHE A 100 8.43 -7.68 -1.02
C PHE A 100 8.32 -7.00 -2.38
N THR A 101 7.28 -7.32 -3.14
CA THR A 101 7.11 -6.88 -4.52
C THR A 101 5.91 -5.94 -4.65
N LEU A 102 6.00 -5.00 -5.56
CA LEU A 102 4.93 -4.08 -5.87
C LEU A 102 4.91 -3.75 -7.37
N GLU A 103 3.79 -3.22 -7.83
CA GLU A 103 3.67 -2.65 -9.15
C GLU A 103 3.36 -1.16 -9.02
N VAL A 104 4.00 -0.35 -9.85
CA VAL A 104 3.81 1.10 -9.85
C VAL A 104 3.72 1.60 -11.28
N ASP A 105 2.78 2.51 -11.53
CA ASP A 105 2.63 3.17 -12.83
C ASP A 105 3.96 3.80 -13.24
N THR A 106 4.41 3.53 -14.48
CA THR A 106 5.70 4.03 -14.97
C THR A 106 5.80 5.55 -14.97
N GLU A 107 4.67 6.24 -14.92
CA GLU A 107 4.64 7.71 -14.90
C GLU A 107 4.51 8.30 -13.49
N ASN A 108 4.36 7.46 -12.47
CA ASN A 108 4.26 7.92 -11.08
C ASN A 108 5.65 8.08 -10.49
N GLU A 109 6.32 9.16 -10.85
CA GLU A 109 7.71 9.43 -10.44
C GLU A 109 7.87 9.54 -8.92
N ALA A 110 6.91 10.17 -8.26
CA ALA A 110 6.97 10.36 -6.81
C ALA A 110 6.96 9.02 -6.07
N ALA A 111 6.08 8.11 -6.49
CA ALA A 111 6.02 6.77 -5.88
C ALA A 111 7.26 5.95 -6.19
N ILE A 112 7.75 6.00 -7.43
CA ILE A 112 8.97 5.29 -7.83
C ILE A 112 10.15 5.74 -6.97
N HIS A 113 10.32 7.05 -6.77
CA HIS A 113 11.37 7.60 -5.91
C HIS A 113 11.24 7.11 -4.47
N LEU A 114 10.02 7.08 -3.95
CA LEU A 114 9.77 6.58 -2.61
C LEU A 114 10.21 5.11 -2.48
N TYR A 115 9.81 4.28 -3.42
CA TYR A 115 10.14 2.86 -3.38
C TYR A 115 11.65 2.62 -3.54
N GLU A 116 12.30 3.34 -4.45
CA GLU A 116 13.77 3.26 -4.60
C GLU A 116 14.49 3.66 -3.32
N LYS A 117 14.01 4.69 -2.65
CA LYS A 117 14.56 5.15 -1.37
C LYS A 117 14.55 4.05 -0.30
N PHE A 118 13.54 3.20 -0.32
CA PHE A 118 13.43 2.08 0.62
C PHE A 118 14.09 0.79 0.13
N GLY A 119 14.81 0.85 -0.99
CA GLY A 119 15.58 -0.28 -1.47
C GLY A 119 14.88 -1.21 -2.45
N PHE A 120 13.73 -0.81 -2.97
CA PHE A 120 13.07 -1.54 -4.03
C PHE A 120 13.80 -1.30 -5.34
N LYS A 121 13.98 -2.37 -6.13
CA LYS A 121 14.64 -2.32 -7.42
C LYS A 121 13.68 -2.67 -8.53
N ASN A 122 13.76 -1.95 -9.64
CA ASN A 122 12.95 -2.23 -10.82
C ASN A 122 13.50 -3.48 -11.51
N LEU A 123 12.71 -4.54 -11.56
CA LEU A 123 13.07 -5.81 -12.16
C LEU A 123 12.35 -6.10 -13.48
N GLY A 124 11.42 -5.26 -13.88
CA GLY A 124 10.70 -5.49 -15.10
C GLY A 124 9.53 -4.54 -15.30
N ILE A 125 8.84 -4.75 -16.41
CA ILE A 125 7.67 -3.96 -16.80
C ILE A 125 6.53 -4.92 -17.08
N ARG A 126 5.37 -4.62 -16.51
CA ARG A 126 4.13 -5.28 -16.86
C ARG A 126 3.35 -4.39 -17.79
N LYS A 127 3.16 -4.83 -19.03
CA LYS A 127 2.39 -4.09 -20.01
C LYS A 127 0.90 -4.35 -19.87
N LYS A 128 0.12 -3.29 -19.97
CA LYS A 128 -1.34 -3.38 -19.87
C LYS A 128 -1.95 -3.12 -21.22
N TYR A 129 -2.47 -4.18 -21.84
CA TYR A 129 -2.98 -4.13 -23.20
C TYR A 129 -4.44 -3.68 -23.30
N TYR A 130 -5.18 -3.79 -22.19
CA TYR A 130 -6.60 -3.47 -22.19
C TYR A 130 -6.85 -2.06 -21.63
N ASN A 131 -7.85 -1.37 -22.19
CA ASN A 131 -8.30 -0.05 -21.70
C ASN A 131 -7.24 1.04 -21.77
N ASN A 132 -6.25 0.91 -22.64
CA ASN A 132 -5.18 1.90 -22.78
C ASN A 132 -4.55 2.30 -21.43
N THR A 133 -4.50 1.38 -20.51
CA THR A 133 -3.87 1.64 -19.23
C THR A 133 -2.36 1.68 -19.39
N ARG A 134 -1.74 2.42 -18.51
CA ARG A 134 -0.28 2.59 -18.51
C ARG A 134 0.42 1.31 -18.12
N ASP A 135 1.67 1.19 -18.53
CA ASP A 135 2.53 0.12 -18.08
C ASP A 135 2.87 0.32 -16.60
N ALA A 136 3.26 -0.73 -15.94
CA ALA A 136 3.72 -0.69 -14.56
C ALA A 136 5.11 -1.28 -14.44
N PHE A 137 5.95 -0.65 -13.62
CA PHE A 137 7.19 -1.28 -13.20
C PHE A 137 6.90 -2.29 -12.12
N ILE A 138 7.59 -3.44 -12.18
CA ILE A 138 7.57 -4.44 -11.12
C ILE A 138 8.83 -4.20 -10.29
N MET A 139 8.64 -3.81 -9.03
CA MET A 139 9.75 -3.48 -8.15
C MET A 139 9.77 -4.43 -6.96
N THR A 140 10.97 -4.87 -6.60
CA THR A 140 11.14 -5.86 -5.53
C THR A 140 12.25 -5.43 -4.57
N LYS A 141 11.99 -5.65 -3.29
CA LYS A 141 12.97 -5.52 -2.23
C LYS A 141 13.29 -6.89 -1.67
N TYR A 142 14.59 -7.21 -1.56
CA TYR A 142 15.06 -8.50 -1.07
C TYR A 142 15.55 -8.49 0.37
N ASP A 143 16.22 -7.44 0.79
CA ASP A 143 16.84 -7.38 2.11
C ASP A 143 15.86 -6.87 3.16
N LEU A 144 14.97 -7.75 3.57
CA LEU A 144 13.92 -7.41 4.52
C LEU A 144 14.34 -7.66 5.98
#